data_70e5eb9837b0532b324dd78bca16ffaa
#
_entry.id   70e5eb9837b0532b324dd78bca16ffaa
#
_cell.length_a   1.000
_cell.length_b   1.000
_cell.length_c   1.000
_cell.angle_alpha   90.00
_cell.angle_beta   90.00
_cell.angle_gamma   90.00
#
_symmetry.space_group_name_H-M   'P 1'
#
loop_
_entity.id
_entity.type
_entity.pdbx_description
1 polymer ?
#
loop_
_entity_poly.entity_id
_entity_poly.type
_entity_poly.pdbx_seq_one_letter_code
_entity_poly.pdbx_strand_id
1 'polypeptide(L)'
;MNPINQRIKKEFDYLYFNPVTSFGLTVGTINNNDIRNWKFTLIGPNDSLYKGGFFNLIVNFPDNYPNAPPIICFLNPIYHINVNPKLLRFPNDPPLGYIDIYNLGFWEMDSTMAEVITNIYSLFYYINYDVVYGEERLNEYRFQRNIYNEKVKYFTRKYGKCSDNISIFKDRDWNFSLN
;
A
#
# COMPACT_ATOMS: atom_id res chain seq x y z
N MET A 1 27.54 2.10 5.74
CA MET A 1 26.11 2.32 5.47
C MET A 1 25.64 3.40 6.44
N ASN A 2 24.91 4.41 5.98
CA ASN A 2 24.42 5.45 6.89
C ASN A 2 23.35 4.88 7.86
N PRO A 3 23.07 5.55 9.02
CA PRO A 3 22.15 5.04 10.03
C PRO A 3 20.73 4.75 9.49
N ILE A 4 20.25 5.58 8.57
CA ILE A 4 18.93 5.41 7.93
C ILE A 4 18.89 4.09 7.16
N ASN A 5 19.87 3.84 6.30
CA ASN A 5 19.93 2.61 5.52
C ASN A 5 20.17 1.37 6.41
N GLN A 6 20.84 1.52 7.55
CA GLN A 6 20.99 0.44 8.53
C GLN A 6 19.64 0.07 9.14
N ARG A 7 18.82 1.06 9.53
CA ARG A 7 17.46 0.82 10.02
C ARG A 7 16.60 0.15 8.96
N ILE A 8 16.56 0.70 7.74
CA ILE A 8 15.78 0.15 6.63
C ILE A 8 16.16 -1.31 6.37
N LYS A 9 17.49 -1.60 6.33
CA LYS A 9 17.96 -2.98 6.14
C LYS A 9 17.53 -3.90 7.27
N LYS A 10 17.64 -3.47 8.52
CA LYS A 10 17.22 -4.27 9.67
C LYS A 10 15.75 -4.63 9.62
N GLU A 11 14.89 -3.68 9.25
CA GLU A 11 13.46 -3.91 9.10
C GLU A 11 13.14 -4.82 7.90
N PHE A 12 13.87 -4.66 6.79
CA PHE A 12 13.76 -5.57 5.65
C PHE A 12 14.12 -7.00 6.03
N ASP A 13 15.29 -7.20 6.64
CA ASP A 13 15.77 -8.52 7.05
C ASP A 13 14.77 -9.16 8.04
N TYR A 14 14.21 -8.38 8.97
CA TYR A 14 13.19 -8.87 9.89
C TYR A 14 11.98 -9.44 9.15
N LEU A 15 11.40 -8.69 8.22
CA LEU A 15 10.23 -9.13 7.46
C LEU A 15 10.55 -10.28 6.50
N TYR A 16 11.75 -10.30 5.94
CA TYR A 16 12.18 -11.34 5.01
C TYR A 16 12.32 -12.71 5.72
N PHE A 17 12.91 -12.71 6.93
CA PHE A 17 13.10 -13.92 7.72
C PHE A 17 11.92 -14.30 8.61
N ASN A 18 11.02 -13.35 8.86
CA ASN A 18 9.81 -13.53 9.67
C ASN A 18 8.57 -13.09 8.88
N PRO A 19 8.25 -13.78 7.77
CA PRO A 19 7.10 -13.38 6.96
C PRO A 19 5.82 -13.55 7.77
N VAL A 20 4.93 -12.56 7.68
CA VAL A 20 3.60 -12.65 8.30
C VAL A 20 2.74 -13.57 7.42
N THR A 21 2.83 -14.86 7.67
CA THR A 21 2.21 -15.91 6.83
C THR A 21 0.70 -15.80 6.75
N SER A 22 0.04 -15.28 7.81
CA SER A 22 -1.41 -15.04 7.84
C SER A 22 -1.88 -14.02 6.80
N PHE A 23 -0.99 -13.13 6.35
CA PHE A 23 -1.29 -12.11 5.34
C PHE A 23 -0.87 -12.54 3.92
N GLY A 24 -0.23 -13.70 3.80
CA GLY A 24 0.42 -14.13 2.55
C GLY A 24 1.52 -13.15 2.13
N LEU A 25 2.16 -12.51 3.12
CA LEU A 25 3.15 -11.46 2.88
C LEU A 25 4.41 -12.02 2.24
N THR A 26 4.79 -11.43 1.11
CA THR A 26 6.13 -11.56 0.55
C THR A 26 6.78 -10.18 0.49
N VAL A 27 8.05 -10.10 0.78
CA VAL A 27 8.84 -8.85 0.70
C VAL A 27 10.03 -9.04 -0.23
N GLY A 28 10.32 -8.04 -1.04
CA GLY A 28 11.49 -7.98 -1.89
C GLY A 28 11.88 -6.53 -2.19
N THR A 29 13.09 -6.33 -2.69
CA THR A 29 13.51 -5.04 -3.24
C THR A 29 13.14 -4.95 -4.72
N ILE A 30 12.81 -3.75 -5.20
CA ILE A 30 12.49 -3.53 -6.62
C ILE A 30 13.73 -3.78 -7.48
N ASN A 31 14.89 -3.30 -7.02
CA ASN A 31 16.20 -3.54 -7.63
C ASN A 31 17.13 -4.14 -6.57
N ASN A 32 17.95 -5.11 -6.94
CA ASN A 32 18.81 -5.87 -6.03
C ASN A 32 19.77 -5.04 -5.15
N ASN A 33 20.04 -3.80 -5.52
CA ASN A 33 20.94 -2.90 -4.79
C ASN A 33 20.23 -1.70 -4.13
N ASP A 34 18.90 -1.61 -4.28
CA ASP A 34 18.15 -0.47 -3.78
C ASP A 34 17.32 -0.86 -2.56
N ILE A 35 17.94 -0.69 -1.38
CA ILE A 35 17.29 -0.99 -0.09
C ILE A 35 16.14 -0.02 0.25
N ARG A 36 16.00 1.10 -0.46
CA ARG A 36 14.98 2.11 -0.18
C ARG A 36 13.66 1.89 -0.91
N ASN A 37 13.63 0.97 -1.86
CA ASN A 37 12.44 0.67 -2.64
C ASN A 37 12.06 -0.80 -2.49
N TRP A 38 10.99 -1.05 -1.75
CA TRP A 38 10.50 -2.40 -1.51
C TRP A 38 9.22 -2.69 -2.29
N LYS A 39 9.02 -3.96 -2.55
CA LYS A 39 7.77 -4.51 -3.07
C LYS A 39 7.21 -5.51 -2.05
N PHE A 40 5.93 -5.40 -1.78
CA PHE A 40 5.17 -6.37 -0.99
C PHE A 40 4.06 -6.98 -1.83
N THR A 41 3.68 -8.20 -1.48
CA THR A 41 2.41 -8.78 -1.94
C THR A 41 1.61 -9.19 -0.71
N LEU A 42 0.36 -8.76 -0.66
CA LEU A 42 -0.62 -9.15 0.35
C LEU A 42 -1.71 -9.98 -0.31
N ILE A 43 -2.19 -11.02 0.38
CA ILE A 43 -3.33 -11.81 -0.07
C ILE A 43 -4.58 -11.30 0.64
N GLY A 44 -5.62 -10.99 -0.12
CA GLY A 44 -6.90 -10.58 0.44
C GLY A 44 -7.50 -11.65 1.36
N PRO A 45 -7.93 -11.29 2.59
CA PRO A 45 -8.44 -12.24 3.57
C PRO A 45 -9.63 -13.05 3.04
N ASN A 46 -9.71 -14.31 3.44
CA ASN A 46 -10.75 -15.23 2.97
C ASN A 46 -12.18 -14.86 3.40
N ASP A 47 -12.30 -14.12 4.48
CA ASP A 47 -13.54 -13.64 5.08
C ASP A 47 -13.84 -12.16 4.79
N SER A 48 -13.13 -11.58 3.79
CA SER A 48 -13.30 -10.19 3.36
C SER A 48 -13.85 -10.09 1.94
N LEU A 49 -14.25 -8.87 1.54
CA LEU A 49 -14.64 -8.55 0.16
C LEU A 49 -13.47 -8.69 -0.83
N TYR A 50 -12.24 -8.75 -0.34
CA TYR A 50 -11.00 -8.83 -1.10
C TYR A 50 -10.49 -10.27 -1.27
N LYS A 51 -11.29 -11.25 -0.86
CA LYS A 51 -10.96 -12.68 -0.90
C LYS A 51 -10.38 -13.12 -2.25
N GLY A 52 -9.23 -13.79 -2.17
CA GLY A 52 -8.53 -14.37 -3.33
C GLY A 52 -7.80 -13.35 -4.19
N GLY A 53 -7.79 -12.06 -3.81
CA GLY A 53 -7.00 -11.03 -4.47
C GLY A 53 -5.54 -11.06 -4.02
N PHE A 54 -4.63 -10.82 -4.97
CA PHE A 54 -3.21 -10.55 -4.71
C PHE A 54 -2.97 -9.07 -4.93
N PHE A 55 -2.53 -8.39 -3.88
CA PHE A 55 -2.32 -6.95 -3.88
C PHE A 55 -0.84 -6.64 -3.72
N ASN A 56 -0.26 -6.09 -4.78
CA ASN A 56 1.12 -5.64 -4.76
C ASN A 56 1.17 -4.20 -4.28
N LEU A 57 2.10 -3.93 -3.36
CA LEU A 57 2.40 -2.60 -2.86
C LEU A 57 3.86 -2.28 -3.12
N ILE A 58 4.13 -0.99 -3.31
CA ILE A 58 5.49 -0.45 -3.23
C ILE A 58 5.62 0.39 -1.98
N VAL A 59 6.84 0.40 -1.45
CA VAL A 59 7.27 1.27 -0.37
C VAL A 59 8.51 2.02 -0.82
N ASN A 60 8.48 3.34 -0.74
CA ASN A 60 9.63 4.19 -0.98
C ASN A 60 9.99 4.92 0.32
N PHE A 61 11.25 4.76 0.77
CA PHE A 61 11.76 5.42 1.97
C PHE A 61 12.41 6.76 1.60
N PRO A 62 11.90 7.89 2.13
CA PRO A 62 12.46 9.21 1.88
C PRO A 62 13.83 9.39 2.54
N ASP A 63 14.57 10.43 2.10
CA ASP A 63 15.91 10.70 2.62
C ASP A 63 15.93 11.09 4.11
N ASN A 64 14.87 11.67 4.59
CA ASN A 64 14.70 12.07 5.99
C ASN A 64 13.95 11.02 6.83
N TYR A 65 13.78 9.77 6.33
CA TYR A 65 13.26 8.66 7.14
C TYR A 65 14.10 8.47 8.41
N PRO A 66 13.54 8.27 9.60
CA PRO A 66 12.11 8.06 9.93
C PRO A 66 11.34 9.35 10.27
N ASN A 67 11.93 10.55 10.14
CA ASN A 67 11.23 11.80 10.44
C ASN A 67 10.04 12.04 9.50
N ALA A 68 10.13 11.55 8.27
CA ALA A 68 9.00 11.44 7.37
C ALA A 68 8.62 9.97 7.16
N PRO A 69 7.33 9.65 7.01
CA PRO A 69 6.85 8.31 6.73
C PRO A 69 7.32 7.81 5.37
N PRO A 70 7.43 6.48 5.18
CA PRO A 70 7.58 5.92 3.85
C PRO A 70 6.32 6.19 3.00
N ILE A 71 6.51 6.36 1.70
CA ILE A 71 5.42 6.45 0.73
C ILE A 71 5.01 5.04 0.36
N ILE A 72 3.73 4.71 0.58
CA ILE A 72 3.20 3.36 0.31
C ILE A 72 2.03 3.47 -0.67
N CYS A 73 2.10 2.67 -1.74
CA CYS A 73 1.06 2.65 -2.76
C CYS A 73 0.68 1.23 -3.16
N PHE A 74 -0.61 0.97 -3.31
CA PHE A 74 -1.09 -0.19 -4.05
C PHE A 74 -0.78 -0.01 -5.54
N LEU A 75 -0.27 -1.05 -6.14
CA LEU A 75 0.01 -1.09 -7.58
C LEU A 75 -1.15 -1.65 -8.38
N ASN A 76 -1.90 -2.55 -7.79
CA ASN A 76 -3.15 -3.01 -8.37
C ASN A 76 -4.22 -1.95 -8.14
N PRO A 77 -5.06 -1.66 -9.13
CA PRO A 77 -6.29 -0.90 -8.89
C PRO A 77 -7.13 -1.60 -7.83
N ILE A 78 -7.41 -0.90 -6.74
CA ILE A 78 -8.23 -1.38 -5.63
C ILE A 78 -9.40 -0.42 -5.40
N TYR A 79 -10.58 -0.97 -5.12
CA TYR A 79 -11.75 -0.16 -4.76
C TYR A 79 -11.83 -0.07 -3.24
N HIS A 80 -11.26 0.99 -2.67
CA HIS A 80 -11.19 1.22 -1.23
C HIS A 80 -11.26 2.71 -0.91
N ILE A 81 -11.95 3.09 0.18
CA ILE A 81 -12.17 4.48 0.56
C ILE A 81 -10.86 5.17 0.97
N ASN A 82 -9.98 4.45 1.67
CA ASN A 82 -8.73 5.00 2.20
C ASN A 82 -7.54 4.89 1.20
N VAL A 83 -7.81 4.54 -0.05
CA VAL A 83 -6.78 4.42 -1.10
C VAL A 83 -7.07 5.40 -2.22
N ASN A 84 -6.07 6.21 -2.58
CA ASN A 84 -6.21 7.22 -3.62
C ASN A 84 -6.50 6.59 -5.00
N PRO A 85 -7.67 6.87 -5.60
CA PRO A 85 -8.04 6.30 -6.90
C PRO A 85 -7.55 7.11 -8.10
N LYS A 86 -6.92 8.27 -7.88
CA LYS A 86 -6.66 9.25 -8.92
C LYS A 86 -5.20 9.24 -9.33
N LEU A 87 -4.96 9.47 -10.63
CA LEU A 87 -3.65 9.84 -11.13
C LEU A 87 -3.29 11.25 -10.67
N LEU A 88 -1.99 11.50 -10.52
CA LEU A 88 -1.45 12.83 -10.28
C LEU A 88 -1.97 13.81 -11.33
N ARG A 89 -2.53 14.93 -10.89
CA ARG A 89 -2.87 16.07 -11.74
C ARG A 89 -1.87 17.22 -11.55
N PHE A 90 -1.32 17.30 -10.33
CA PHE A 90 -0.35 18.29 -9.91
C PHE A 90 0.84 17.61 -9.25
N PRO A 91 2.04 18.20 -9.25
CA PRO A 91 3.24 17.59 -8.68
C PRO A 91 3.12 17.16 -7.21
N ASN A 92 2.25 17.84 -6.45
CA ASN A 92 2.05 17.58 -5.02
C ASN A 92 0.85 16.68 -4.71
N ASP A 93 0.14 16.18 -5.72
CA ASP A 93 -0.97 15.26 -5.49
C ASP A 93 -0.43 13.91 -5.02
N PRO A 94 -1.12 13.22 -4.10
CA PRO A 94 -0.73 11.87 -3.73
C PRO A 94 -0.87 10.92 -4.94
N PRO A 95 0.08 9.99 -5.13
CA PRO A 95 0.10 9.08 -6.26
C PRO A 95 -1.10 8.13 -6.27
N LEU A 96 -1.39 7.57 -7.44
CA LEU A 96 -2.41 6.53 -7.57
C LEU A 96 -2.08 5.33 -6.67
N GLY A 97 -3.08 4.85 -5.93
CA GLY A 97 -2.91 3.76 -4.98
C GLY A 97 -2.30 4.18 -3.64
N TYR A 98 -2.00 5.46 -3.44
CA TYR A 98 -1.41 5.98 -2.21
C TYR A 98 -2.29 5.70 -0.99
N ILE A 99 -1.61 5.34 0.10
CA ILE A 99 -2.18 5.16 1.43
C ILE A 99 -1.56 6.20 2.34
N ASP A 100 -2.36 7.08 2.90
CA ASP A 100 -1.89 8.10 3.83
C ASP A 100 -1.70 7.51 5.23
N ILE A 101 -0.60 6.79 5.42
CA ILE A 101 -0.31 6.09 6.67
C ILE A 101 -0.12 7.04 7.85
N TYR A 102 0.25 8.31 7.60
CA TYR A 102 0.40 9.32 8.65
C TYR A 102 -0.97 9.75 9.18
N ASN A 103 -1.87 10.21 8.31
CA ASN A 103 -3.19 10.64 8.74
C ASN A 103 -4.10 9.48 9.15
N LEU A 104 -3.81 8.25 8.71
CA LEU A 104 -4.46 7.03 9.21
C LEU A 104 -4.00 6.64 10.63
N GLY A 105 -2.97 7.29 11.17
CA GLY A 105 -2.41 6.94 12.47
C GLY A 105 -1.60 5.63 12.46
N PHE A 106 -1.10 5.21 11.31
CA PHE A 106 -0.33 3.98 11.14
C PHE A 106 1.18 4.20 11.23
N TRP A 107 1.61 5.47 11.34
CA TRP A 107 3.01 5.85 11.34
C TRP A 107 3.35 6.82 12.46
N GLU A 108 4.38 6.44 13.21
CA GLU A 108 5.17 7.30 14.09
C GLU A 108 6.67 7.01 13.84
N MET A 109 7.59 7.85 14.33
CA MET A 109 9.03 7.71 14.04
C MET A 109 9.64 6.40 14.55
N ASP A 110 9.06 5.80 15.59
CA ASP A 110 9.46 4.52 16.18
C ASP A 110 8.67 3.31 15.65
N SER A 111 7.64 3.54 14.81
CA SER A 111 6.89 2.46 14.18
C SER A 111 7.79 1.56 13.34
N THR A 112 7.56 0.27 13.42
CA THR A 112 8.19 -0.72 12.56
C THR A 112 7.39 -0.92 11.28
N MET A 113 8.04 -1.31 10.19
CA MET A 113 7.34 -1.65 8.95
C MET A 113 6.40 -2.85 9.11
N ALA A 114 6.69 -3.76 10.04
CA ALA A 114 5.79 -4.87 10.37
C ALA A 114 4.46 -4.37 10.94
N GLU A 115 4.48 -3.39 11.84
CA GLU A 115 3.27 -2.74 12.38
C GLU A 115 2.52 -1.97 11.30
N VAL A 116 3.24 -1.17 10.50
CA VAL A 116 2.63 -0.42 9.39
C VAL A 116 1.90 -1.34 8.41
N ILE A 117 2.52 -2.44 8.00
CA ILE A 117 1.91 -3.40 7.07
C ILE A 117 0.72 -4.12 7.72
N THR A 118 0.79 -4.44 9.01
CA THR A 118 -0.33 -5.02 9.75
C THR A 118 -1.52 -4.07 9.78
N ASN A 119 -1.27 -2.78 10.00
CA ASN A 119 -2.31 -1.75 9.98
C ASN A 119 -2.90 -1.58 8.56
N ILE A 120 -2.06 -1.58 7.52
CA ILE A 120 -2.55 -1.57 6.13
C ILE A 120 -3.40 -2.81 5.82
N TYR A 121 -2.99 -3.99 6.30
CA TYR A 121 -3.76 -5.22 6.13
C TYR A 121 -5.14 -5.13 6.79
N SER A 122 -5.25 -4.44 7.93
CA SER A 122 -6.52 -4.23 8.61
C SER A 122 -7.55 -3.47 7.76
N LEU A 123 -7.12 -2.66 6.80
CA LEU A 123 -8.01 -1.96 5.87
C LEU A 123 -8.82 -2.90 4.97
N PHE A 124 -8.43 -4.17 4.82
CA PHE A 124 -9.27 -5.16 4.14
C PHE A 124 -10.56 -5.49 4.90
N TYR A 125 -10.61 -5.18 6.19
CA TYR A 125 -11.77 -5.41 7.06
C TYR A 125 -12.48 -4.11 7.47
N TYR A 126 -11.69 -3.05 7.65
CA TYR A 126 -12.16 -1.79 8.21
C TYR A 126 -11.85 -0.63 7.29
N ILE A 127 -12.66 0.42 7.39
CA ILE A 127 -12.36 1.72 6.78
C ILE A 127 -12.14 2.75 7.88
N ASN A 128 -11.28 3.72 7.60
CA ASN A 128 -11.12 4.91 8.42
C ASN A 128 -11.91 6.05 7.78
N TYR A 129 -12.77 6.70 8.55
CA TYR A 129 -13.61 7.79 8.07
C TYR A 129 -12.91 9.14 8.02
N ASP A 130 -11.75 9.27 8.67
CA ASP A 130 -11.00 10.54 8.74
C ASP A 130 -10.14 10.76 7.49
N VAL A 131 -9.76 9.68 6.79
CA VAL A 131 -8.96 9.72 5.56
C VAL A 131 -9.76 9.15 4.40
N VAL A 132 -10.43 10.01 3.64
CA VAL A 132 -11.32 9.60 2.55
C VAL A 132 -10.81 10.08 1.21
N TYR A 133 -10.58 9.15 0.29
CA TYR A 133 -10.29 9.42 -1.10
C TYR A 133 -11.51 9.15 -1.99
N GLY A 134 -12.31 10.19 -2.19
CA GLY A 134 -13.50 10.17 -3.05
C GLY A 134 -14.81 10.00 -2.29
N GLU A 135 -15.59 11.08 -2.26
CA GLU A 135 -16.91 11.11 -1.62
C GLU A 135 -17.90 10.09 -2.23
N GLU A 136 -17.76 9.82 -3.53
CA GLU A 136 -18.59 8.82 -4.21
C GLU A 136 -18.48 7.44 -3.52
N ARG A 137 -17.24 6.98 -3.25
CA ARG A 137 -17.01 5.70 -2.58
C ARG A 137 -17.54 5.68 -1.16
N LEU A 138 -17.40 6.80 -0.45
CA LEU A 138 -17.93 6.93 0.90
C LEU A 138 -19.46 6.90 0.91
N ASN A 139 -20.11 7.58 -0.03
CA ASN A 139 -21.55 7.60 -0.17
C ASN A 139 -22.09 6.22 -0.54
N GLU A 140 -21.45 5.51 -1.46
CA GLU A 140 -21.80 4.12 -1.77
C GLU A 140 -21.64 3.22 -0.54
N TYR A 141 -20.55 3.37 0.21
CA TYR A 141 -20.31 2.60 1.42
C TYR A 141 -21.40 2.83 2.47
N ARG A 142 -21.85 4.08 2.65
CA ARG A 142 -22.85 4.47 3.66
C ARG A 142 -24.27 4.14 3.24
N PHE A 143 -24.63 4.43 2.00
CA PHE A 143 -26.02 4.47 1.55
C PHE A 143 -26.35 3.41 0.48
N GLN A 144 -25.35 2.84 -0.17
CA GLN A 144 -25.49 1.88 -1.27
C GLN A 144 -24.52 0.71 -1.10
N ARG A 145 -24.51 0.12 0.08
CA ARG A 145 -23.54 -0.90 0.49
C ARG A 145 -23.41 -2.07 -0.50
N ASN A 146 -24.51 -2.51 -1.09
CA ASN A 146 -24.48 -3.58 -2.08
C ASN A 146 -23.69 -3.18 -3.33
N ILE A 147 -23.83 -1.94 -3.80
CA ILE A 147 -23.09 -1.42 -4.96
C ILE A 147 -21.61 -1.33 -4.61
N TYR A 148 -21.26 -0.78 -3.46
CA TYR A 148 -19.90 -0.73 -2.98
C TYR A 148 -19.27 -2.13 -2.93
N ASN A 149 -19.94 -3.09 -2.31
CA ASN A 149 -19.46 -4.46 -2.16
C ASN A 149 -19.22 -5.14 -3.52
N GLU A 150 -20.12 -4.97 -4.48
CA GLU A 150 -19.96 -5.54 -5.83
C GLU A 150 -18.81 -4.88 -6.59
N LYS A 151 -18.60 -3.58 -6.45
CA LYS A 151 -17.43 -2.88 -7.02
C LYS A 151 -16.12 -3.40 -6.41
N VAL A 152 -16.05 -3.58 -5.09
CA VAL A 152 -14.87 -4.16 -4.42
C VAL A 152 -14.56 -5.55 -4.98
N LYS A 153 -15.56 -6.43 -5.05
CA LYS A 153 -15.38 -7.78 -5.61
C LYS A 153 -14.99 -7.76 -7.08
N TYR A 154 -15.59 -6.87 -7.88
CA TYR A 154 -15.25 -6.71 -9.30
C TYR A 154 -13.78 -6.31 -9.48
N PHE A 155 -13.32 -5.27 -8.75
CA PHE A 155 -11.94 -4.81 -8.81
C PHE A 155 -10.96 -5.90 -8.34
N THR A 156 -11.30 -6.62 -7.28
CA THR A 156 -10.51 -7.74 -6.76
C THR A 156 -10.34 -8.84 -7.81
N ARG A 157 -11.44 -9.29 -8.44
CA ARG A 157 -11.39 -10.33 -9.49
C ARG A 157 -10.63 -9.88 -10.73
N LYS A 158 -10.78 -8.60 -11.12
CA LYS A 158 -10.19 -8.08 -12.35
C LYS A 158 -8.71 -7.75 -12.20
N TYR A 159 -8.32 -7.14 -11.10
CA TYR A 159 -6.99 -6.55 -10.91
C TYR A 159 -6.17 -7.23 -9.80
N GLY A 160 -6.79 -7.91 -8.86
CA GLY A 160 -6.13 -8.62 -7.77
C GLY A 160 -5.54 -9.95 -8.23
N LYS A 161 -4.71 -9.93 -9.29
CA LYS A 161 -4.07 -11.12 -9.84
C LYS A 161 -2.61 -11.17 -9.44
N CYS A 162 -2.12 -12.36 -9.15
CA CYS A 162 -0.70 -12.61 -9.03
C CYS A 162 -0.07 -12.37 -10.42
N SER A 163 0.52 -11.22 -10.64
CA SER A 163 1.29 -10.93 -11.84
C SER A 163 2.70 -10.59 -11.44
N ASP A 164 3.64 -11.43 -11.85
CA ASP A 164 5.08 -11.13 -11.81
C ASP A 164 5.46 -10.01 -12.81
N ASN A 165 4.48 -9.50 -13.56
CA ASN A 165 4.67 -8.49 -14.56
C ASN A 165 4.92 -7.11 -13.92
N ILE A 166 6.18 -6.87 -13.60
CA ILE A 166 6.78 -5.54 -13.35
C ILE A 166 6.50 -4.57 -14.53
N SER A 167 6.00 -5.04 -15.67
CA SER A 167 5.69 -4.19 -16.84
C SER A 167 4.64 -3.13 -16.56
N ILE A 168 3.73 -3.34 -15.60
CA ILE A 168 2.77 -2.32 -15.14
C ILE A 168 3.50 -1.12 -14.49
N PHE A 169 4.76 -1.32 -14.09
CA PHE A 169 5.57 -0.30 -13.44
C PHE A 169 6.38 0.56 -14.42
N LYS A 170 6.67 0.05 -15.62
CA LYS A 170 7.51 0.77 -16.60
C LYS A 170 6.81 1.96 -17.23
N ASP A 171 5.47 1.95 -17.27
CA ASP A 171 4.66 3.01 -17.87
C ASP A 171 4.22 4.09 -16.88
N ARG A 172 4.63 3.99 -15.62
CA ARG A 172 4.40 5.02 -14.61
C ARG A 172 5.73 5.68 -14.31
N ASP A 173 5.92 6.91 -14.79
CA ASP A 173 7.02 7.78 -14.38
C ASP A 173 6.93 8.06 -12.87
N TRP A 174 7.49 7.16 -12.08
CA TRP A 174 7.66 7.30 -10.64
C TRP A 174 8.83 8.21 -10.32
N ASN A 175 8.97 9.31 -11.05
CA ASN A 175 9.89 10.37 -10.68
C ASN A 175 9.36 11.10 -9.46
N PHE A 176 9.48 10.46 -8.28
CA PHE A 176 9.36 11.10 -6.99
C PHE A 176 10.59 11.94 -6.71
N SER A 177 10.81 12.98 -7.49
CA SER A 177 11.65 14.09 -7.05
C SER A 177 10.78 14.95 -6.13
N LEU A 178 10.75 14.61 -4.87
CA LEU A 178 10.39 15.52 -3.81
C LEU A 178 11.56 16.53 -3.72
N ASN A 179 11.45 17.68 -4.44
CA ASN A 179 12.25 18.86 -4.15
C ASN A 179 11.78 19.47 -2.84
#